data_61df1b4a2f7db81e354af8a806d1af7d
#
_entry.id   61df1b4a2f7db81e354af8a806d1af7d
#
_cell.length_a   1.000
_cell.length_b   1.000
_cell.length_c   1.000
_cell.angle_alpha   90.00
_cell.angle_beta   90.00
_cell.angle_gamma   90.00
#
_symmetry.space_group_name_H-M   'P 1'
#
loop_
_entity.id
_entity.type
_entity.pdbx_description
1 polymer ?
#
loop_
_entity_poly.entity_id
_entity_poly.type
_entity_poly.pdbx_seq_one_letter_code
_entity_poly.pdbx_strand_id
1 'polypeptide(L)'
;LTTARGLVAALAPQDPPAPLLPPTFHDALRNAPAPEVAETEGWRVDILLDDLAVDQATRQRLVRDLYGGWQRTMLLARAAVIEPDLLLLDEPTNHLDLGRIGVLQRFLTSLPRDCAVVAASHDRAFLDDTSTRTLFLRTDTSEDFPLPYSRALAALQERDTARGRQFENDMRKVRALRQQAAKLKNIGINSGSDLLVVKTKQLSDRADRLEDSARPLVAERSAGTIRLTNSGTHAKALVTIRELAVTAPDQRVLFRSGPFWIENGDRVALLGANGTGKTRLVARVRAAMQGEDADIRPAASLKLGYSDQALAQLDGFASPWEAVKASADIADQLARSQLSGAGIAIDAQTATIARLSGGQ
;
A
#
# COMPACT_ATOMS: atom_id res chain seq x y z
N LEU A 1 -20.86 9.50 12.57
CA LEU A 1 -19.93 9.07 13.63
C LEU A 1 -20.43 9.62 14.96
N THR A 2 -20.74 8.72 15.90
CA THR A 2 -21.04 9.09 17.29
C THR A 2 -19.84 8.72 18.14
N THR A 3 -19.25 9.68 18.83
CA THR A 3 -18.13 9.47 19.76
C THR A 3 -18.65 9.49 21.19
N ALA A 4 -18.03 8.72 22.07
CA ALA A 4 -18.28 8.80 23.50
C ALA A 4 -17.91 10.20 24.02
N ARG A 5 -18.68 10.69 25.02
CA ARG A 5 -18.44 12.03 25.59
C ARG A 5 -17.12 12.01 26.37
N GLY A 6 -16.20 12.91 26.03
CA GLY A 6 -14.89 13.00 26.69
C GLY A 6 -13.79 12.13 26.07
N LEU A 7 -14.05 11.44 24.95
CA LEU A 7 -13.03 10.63 24.26
C LEU A 7 -11.89 11.53 23.75
N VAL A 8 -10.67 11.19 24.13
CA VAL A 8 -9.43 11.81 23.61
C VAL A 8 -8.93 10.97 22.42
N ALA A 9 -8.99 11.53 21.22
CA ALA A 9 -8.47 10.86 20.03
C ALA A 9 -7.26 11.62 19.48
N ALA A 10 -6.21 10.89 19.10
CA ALA A 10 -5.02 11.43 18.47
C ALA A 10 -4.80 10.83 17.08
N LEU A 11 -4.37 11.67 16.14
CA LEU A 11 -4.00 11.27 14.78
C LEU A 11 -2.50 11.53 14.59
N ALA A 12 -1.78 10.52 14.11
CA ALA A 12 -0.45 10.69 13.54
C ALA A 12 -0.57 10.81 12.01
N PRO A 13 -0.50 12.03 11.45
CA PRO A 13 -0.65 12.25 10.02
C PRO A 13 0.56 11.72 9.24
N GLN A 14 0.45 11.58 7.93
CA GLN A 14 1.53 11.06 7.09
C GLN A 14 2.76 11.99 7.07
N ASP A 15 2.56 13.30 6.96
CA ASP A 15 3.63 14.30 6.90
C ASP A 15 3.49 15.34 8.03
N PRO A 16 4.61 15.90 8.53
CA PRO A 16 4.55 16.94 9.52
C PRO A 16 3.94 18.22 8.94
N PRO A 17 2.88 18.77 9.55
CA PRO A 17 2.33 20.05 9.13
C PRO A 17 3.35 21.19 9.31
N ALA A 18 3.26 22.21 8.46
CA ALA A 18 4.22 23.31 8.41
C ALA A 18 4.56 23.98 9.78
N PRO A 19 3.60 24.17 10.71
CA PRO A 19 3.91 24.73 12.03
C PRO A 19 4.82 23.85 12.92
N LEU A 20 4.95 22.56 12.62
CA LEU A 20 5.82 21.64 13.36
C LEU A 20 7.24 21.54 12.79
N LEU A 21 7.57 22.26 11.73
CA LEU A 21 8.91 22.20 11.13
C LEU A 21 9.98 23.03 11.88
N PRO A 22 9.67 24.21 12.47
CA PRO A 22 10.65 25.05 13.15
C PRO A 22 11.16 24.54 14.52
N PRO A 23 10.35 23.93 15.40
CA PRO A 23 10.82 23.47 16.71
C PRO A 23 11.78 22.30 16.63
N THR A 24 12.49 22.01 17.73
CA THR A 24 13.25 20.76 17.89
C THR A 24 12.29 19.58 18.04
N PHE A 25 12.80 18.37 17.85
CA PHE A 25 12.01 17.15 18.08
C PHE A 25 11.39 17.15 19.50
N HIS A 26 12.21 17.42 20.51
CA HIS A 26 11.77 17.48 21.89
C HIS A 26 10.69 18.55 22.13
N ASP A 27 10.91 19.78 21.65
CA ASP A 27 9.95 20.88 21.81
C ASP A 27 8.63 20.62 21.08
N ALA A 28 8.68 19.95 19.93
CA ALA A 28 7.49 19.57 19.18
C ALA A 28 6.57 18.61 19.97
N LEU A 29 7.16 17.76 20.84
CA LEU A 29 6.41 16.89 21.73
C LEU A 29 5.94 17.63 22.98
N ARG A 30 6.82 18.41 23.61
CA ARG A 30 6.50 19.15 24.82
C ARG A 30 5.33 20.13 24.62
N ASN A 31 5.18 20.65 23.41
CA ASN A 31 4.08 21.56 23.06
C ASN A 31 2.84 20.82 22.52
N ALA A 32 2.74 19.50 22.62
CA ALA A 32 1.59 18.73 22.17
C ALA A 32 0.43 18.70 23.16
N PRO A 33 0.66 18.41 24.47
CA PRO A 33 -0.39 18.46 25.48
C PRO A 33 -0.80 19.92 25.78
N ALA A 34 -1.90 20.08 26.52
CA ALA A 34 -2.29 21.39 27.04
C ALA A 34 -1.17 21.99 27.91
N PRO A 35 -0.98 23.32 27.93
CA PRO A 35 0.12 23.96 28.65
C PRO A 35 0.24 23.54 30.13
N GLU A 36 -0.88 23.39 30.82
CA GLU A 36 -0.94 22.97 32.22
C GLU A 36 -0.38 21.56 32.44
N VAL A 37 -0.63 20.64 31.50
CA VAL A 37 -0.11 19.28 31.54
C VAL A 37 1.38 19.28 31.16
N ALA A 38 1.77 20.07 30.18
CA ALA A 38 3.16 20.17 29.72
C ALA A 38 4.11 20.67 30.82
N GLU A 39 3.64 21.55 31.73
CA GLU A 39 4.43 22.04 32.84
C GLU A 39 4.63 21.01 33.97
N THR A 40 3.61 20.19 34.23
CA THR A 40 3.64 19.23 35.34
C THR A 40 4.17 17.86 34.93
N GLU A 41 3.98 17.45 33.67
CA GLU A 41 4.23 16.08 33.19
C GLU A 41 5.27 16.03 32.07
N GLY A 42 6.14 17.02 31.96
CA GLY A 42 7.22 17.08 30.94
C GLY A 42 8.14 15.86 30.93
N TRP A 43 8.28 15.15 32.05
CA TRP A 43 9.03 13.89 32.15
C TRP A 43 8.47 12.76 31.28
N ARG A 44 7.17 12.78 30.96
CA ARG A 44 6.54 11.79 30.05
C ARG A 44 7.14 11.82 28.65
N VAL A 45 7.51 13.02 28.19
CA VAL A 45 8.16 13.18 26.87
C VAL A 45 9.49 12.42 26.84
N ASP A 46 10.29 12.50 27.92
CA ASP A 46 11.58 11.83 27.98
C ASP A 46 11.43 10.30 28.01
N ILE A 47 10.50 9.78 28.80
CA ILE A 47 10.19 8.34 28.82
C ILE A 47 9.75 7.85 27.42
N LEU A 48 8.82 8.57 26.79
CA LEU A 48 8.34 8.21 25.45
C LEU A 48 9.47 8.24 24.40
N LEU A 49 10.38 9.21 24.51
CA LEU A 49 11.54 9.29 23.62
C LEU A 49 12.53 8.15 23.86
N ASP A 50 12.68 7.68 25.08
CA ASP A 50 13.48 6.50 25.42
C ASP A 50 12.84 5.23 24.88
N ASP A 51 11.53 5.03 25.05
CA ASP A 51 10.78 3.90 24.51
C ASP A 51 10.85 3.81 22.98
N LEU A 52 10.83 4.97 22.32
CA LEU A 52 10.99 5.08 20.86
C LEU A 52 12.47 5.09 20.42
N ALA A 53 13.42 4.83 21.33
CA ALA A 53 14.85 4.78 21.07
C ALA A 53 15.36 6.04 20.31
N VAL A 54 14.93 7.23 20.75
CA VAL A 54 15.40 8.52 20.22
C VAL A 54 16.61 8.98 20.99
N ASP A 55 17.78 9.04 20.34
CA ASP A 55 19.03 9.49 20.96
C ASP A 55 19.01 10.99 21.24
N GLN A 56 19.85 11.44 22.22
CA GLN A 56 19.89 12.82 22.68
C GLN A 56 20.23 13.82 21.58
N ALA A 57 21.08 13.45 20.62
CA ALA A 57 21.46 14.34 19.53
C ALA A 57 20.26 14.57 18.59
N THR A 58 19.47 13.52 18.33
CA THR A 58 18.26 13.60 17.52
C THR A 58 17.17 14.42 18.21
N ARG A 59 17.02 14.34 19.55
CA ARG A 59 16.01 15.13 20.33
C ARG A 59 16.21 16.64 20.15
N GLN A 60 17.45 17.09 19.96
CA GLN A 60 17.80 18.51 19.84
C GLN A 60 17.81 19.01 18.37
N ARG A 61 17.57 18.15 17.38
CA ARG A 61 17.51 18.57 15.98
C ARG A 61 16.17 19.20 15.64
N LEU A 62 16.20 20.20 14.76
CA LEU A 62 14.99 20.78 14.22
C LEU A 62 14.22 19.73 13.38
N VAL A 63 12.90 19.74 13.49
CA VAL A 63 12.05 18.76 12.78
C VAL A 63 12.27 18.81 11.27
N ARG A 64 12.47 20.00 10.69
CA ARG A 64 12.76 20.18 9.25
C ARG A 64 14.06 19.52 8.81
N ASP A 65 15.04 19.35 9.69
CA ASP A 65 16.37 18.80 9.40
C ASP A 65 16.42 17.27 9.67
N LEU A 66 15.30 16.69 10.10
CA LEU A 66 15.16 15.26 10.32
C LEU A 66 14.86 14.53 9.00
N TYR A 67 15.43 13.35 8.83
CA TYR A 67 15.02 12.45 7.76
C TYR A 67 13.59 11.94 7.99
N GLY A 68 12.86 11.58 6.92
CA GLY A 68 11.45 11.21 6.96
C GLY A 68 11.08 10.16 8.04
N GLY A 69 11.94 9.16 8.29
CA GLY A 69 11.72 8.19 9.36
C GLY A 69 11.71 8.80 10.78
N TRP A 70 12.55 9.80 11.04
CA TRP A 70 12.55 10.51 12.30
C TRP A 70 11.37 11.48 12.43
N GLN A 71 11.00 12.15 11.35
CA GLN A 71 9.79 12.98 11.31
C GLN A 71 8.56 12.13 11.63
N ARG A 72 8.50 10.90 11.07
CA ARG A 72 7.43 9.95 11.36
C ARG A 72 7.40 9.52 12.82
N THR A 73 8.55 9.18 13.38
CA THR A 73 8.69 8.85 14.81
C THR A 73 8.21 10.03 15.70
N MET A 74 8.55 11.26 15.31
CA MET A 74 8.10 12.45 16.03
C MET A 74 6.57 12.62 16.00
N LEU A 75 5.93 12.41 14.86
CA LEU A 75 4.47 12.51 14.74
C LEU A 75 3.76 11.44 15.57
N LEU A 76 4.29 10.22 15.60
CA LEU A 76 3.80 9.14 16.46
C LEU A 76 3.94 9.49 17.95
N ALA A 77 5.13 9.93 18.35
CA ALA A 77 5.39 10.34 19.73
C ALA A 77 4.47 11.49 20.15
N ARG A 78 4.27 12.47 19.27
CA ARG A 78 3.38 13.60 19.50
C ARG A 78 1.92 13.17 19.70
N ALA A 79 1.45 12.20 18.92
CA ALA A 79 0.10 11.65 19.06
C ALA A 79 -0.05 10.80 20.35
N ALA A 80 1.01 10.14 20.79
CA ALA A 80 1.00 9.27 21.97
C ALA A 80 1.18 10.01 23.30
N VAL A 81 1.92 11.14 23.32
CA VAL A 81 2.24 11.89 24.56
C VAL A 81 1.01 12.45 25.27
N ILE A 82 -0.10 12.63 24.56
CA ILE A 82 -1.37 13.11 25.13
C ILE A 82 -2.20 11.98 25.77
N GLU A 83 -1.67 10.74 25.83
CA GLU A 83 -2.33 9.54 26.35
C GLU A 83 -3.77 9.38 25.80
N PRO A 84 -3.91 9.18 24.49
CA PRO A 84 -5.23 9.11 23.86
C PRO A 84 -5.95 7.81 24.20
N ASP A 85 -7.29 7.86 24.30
CA ASP A 85 -8.15 6.67 24.33
C ASP A 85 -8.18 5.97 22.95
N LEU A 86 -7.94 6.75 21.87
CA LEU A 86 -7.91 6.27 20.49
C LEU A 86 -6.74 6.87 19.72
N LEU A 87 -5.83 6.02 19.28
CA LEU A 87 -4.70 6.40 18.44
C LEU A 87 -4.97 5.99 16.98
N LEU A 88 -4.98 6.96 16.08
CA LEU A 88 -5.17 6.78 14.65
C LEU A 88 -3.82 6.92 13.93
N LEU A 89 -3.44 5.89 13.16
CA LEU A 89 -2.18 5.79 12.44
C LEU A 89 -2.45 5.61 10.94
N ASP A 90 -1.98 6.56 10.14
CA ASP A 90 -2.05 6.49 8.69
C ASP A 90 -0.67 6.18 8.11
N GLU A 91 -0.52 4.97 7.51
CA GLU A 91 0.72 4.44 6.94
C GLU A 91 1.94 4.59 7.89
N PRO A 92 1.88 4.10 9.14
CA PRO A 92 2.90 4.38 10.15
C PRO A 92 4.28 3.79 9.83
N THR A 93 4.37 2.82 8.93
CA THR A 93 5.62 2.16 8.53
C THR A 93 6.33 2.85 7.37
N ASN A 94 5.68 3.80 6.68
CA ASN A 94 6.29 4.52 5.57
C ASN A 94 7.52 5.30 6.03
N HIS A 95 8.58 5.25 5.22
CA HIS A 95 9.89 5.88 5.48
C HIS A 95 10.65 5.34 6.69
N LEU A 96 10.14 4.31 7.39
CA LEU A 96 10.87 3.63 8.45
C LEU A 96 11.77 2.53 7.87
N ASP A 97 12.93 2.33 8.46
CA ASP A 97 13.73 1.13 8.24
C ASP A 97 13.27 -0.03 9.14
N LEU A 98 13.75 -1.24 8.86
CA LEU A 98 13.33 -2.44 9.61
C LEU A 98 13.56 -2.32 11.13
N GLY A 99 14.66 -1.67 11.53
CA GLY A 99 14.94 -1.45 12.96
C GLY A 99 13.89 -0.55 13.61
N ARG A 100 13.49 0.51 12.91
CA ARG A 100 12.46 1.46 13.35
C ARG A 100 11.06 0.85 13.37
N ILE A 101 10.72 0.02 12.38
CA ILE A 101 9.47 -0.74 12.38
C ILE A 101 9.40 -1.61 13.64
N GLY A 102 10.48 -2.31 14.00
CA GLY A 102 10.54 -3.11 15.22
C GLY A 102 10.40 -2.28 16.51
N VAL A 103 10.93 -1.04 16.54
CA VAL A 103 10.70 -0.12 17.67
C VAL A 103 9.22 0.26 17.75
N LEU A 104 8.61 0.63 16.63
CA LEU A 104 7.19 0.99 16.55
C LEU A 104 6.29 -0.17 16.99
N GLN A 105 6.56 -1.40 16.55
CA GLN A 105 5.81 -2.59 16.96
C GLN A 105 5.85 -2.79 18.47
N ARG A 106 7.04 -2.73 19.08
CA ARG A 106 7.20 -2.84 20.54
C ARG A 106 6.44 -1.73 21.27
N PHE A 107 6.56 -0.50 20.80
CA PHE A 107 5.86 0.64 21.36
C PHE A 107 4.34 0.44 21.33
N LEU A 108 3.75 0.06 20.19
CA LEU A 108 2.30 -0.16 20.08
C LEU A 108 1.82 -1.32 20.95
N THR A 109 2.62 -2.37 21.13
CA THR A 109 2.29 -3.49 22.01
C THR A 109 2.45 -3.17 23.49
N SER A 110 3.22 -2.13 23.85
CA SER A 110 3.39 -1.66 25.23
C SER A 110 2.31 -0.66 25.67
N LEU A 111 1.50 -0.15 24.73
CA LEU A 111 0.42 0.79 25.06
C LEU A 111 -0.56 0.18 26.07
N PRO A 112 -1.17 1.01 26.95
CA PRO A 112 -2.22 0.57 27.87
C PRO A 112 -3.37 -0.11 27.12
N ARG A 113 -4.02 -1.10 27.77
CA ARG A 113 -5.11 -1.88 27.14
C ARG A 113 -6.38 -1.07 26.85
N ASP A 114 -6.53 0.06 27.51
CA ASP A 114 -7.60 1.04 27.33
C ASP A 114 -7.36 2.00 26.15
N CYS A 115 -6.14 2.07 25.63
CA CYS A 115 -5.85 2.78 24.39
C CYS A 115 -6.17 1.91 23.17
N ALA A 116 -7.20 2.25 22.43
CA ALA A 116 -7.49 1.61 21.15
C ALA A 116 -6.59 2.16 20.05
N VAL A 117 -6.07 1.27 19.18
CA VAL A 117 -5.24 1.67 18.03
C VAL A 117 -5.93 1.27 16.74
N VAL A 118 -6.05 2.22 15.80
CA VAL A 118 -6.49 1.96 14.43
C VAL A 118 -5.35 2.34 13.49
N ALA A 119 -4.83 1.37 12.75
CA ALA A 119 -3.76 1.58 11.79
C ALA A 119 -4.21 1.23 10.37
N ALA A 120 -4.04 2.15 9.43
CA ALA A 120 -4.08 1.87 8.01
C ALA A 120 -2.64 1.66 7.53
N SER A 121 -2.33 0.49 6.95
CA SER A 121 -0.98 0.18 6.45
C SER A 121 -1.02 -0.84 5.32
N HIS A 122 -0.01 -0.79 4.46
CA HIS A 122 0.27 -1.80 3.43
C HIS A 122 1.32 -2.83 3.87
N ASP A 123 1.95 -2.63 5.02
CA ASP A 123 2.94 -3.55 5.58
C ASP A 123 2.26 -4.71 6.29
N ARG A 124 2.21 -5.86 5.59
CA ARG A 124 1.54 -7.07 6.08
C ARG A 124 2.17 -7.62 7.36
N ALA A 125 3.50 -7.61 7.46
CA ALA A 125 4.20 -8.11 8.63
C ALA A 125 3.88 -7.25 9.85
N PHE A 126 3.92 -5.92 9.69
CA PHE A 126 3.52 -4.98 10.72
C PHE A 126 2.07 -5.21 11.18
N LEU A 127 1.13 -5.36 10.24
CA LEU A 127 -0.28 -5.60 10.57
C LEU A 127 -0.49 -6.95 11.29
N ASP A 128 0.20 -8.01 10.87
CA ASP A 128 0.09 -9.32 11.52
C ASP A 128 0.60 -9.32 12.96
N ASP A 129 1.68 -8.57 13.22
CA ASP A 129 2.30 -8.50 14.54
C ASP A 129 1.56 -7.55 15.51
N THR A 130 0.84 -6.53 14.99
CA THR A 130 0.25 -5.48 15.84
C THR A 130 -1.27 -5.53 15.91
N SER A 131 -1.96 -6.13 14.92
CA SER A 131 -3.41 -6.13 14.89
C SER A 131 -4.02 -7.36 15.55
N THR A 132 -5.12 -7.16 16.27
CA THR A 132 -5.98 -8.22 16.82
C THR A 132 -7.29 -8.35 16.05
N ARG A 133 -7.61 -7.35 15.21
CA ARG A 133 -8.84 -7.25 14.44
C ARG A 133 -8.55 -6.54 13.13
N THR A 134 -9.15 -7.00 12.05
CA THR A 134 -8.93 -6.45 10.71
C THR A 134 -10.25 -6.06 10.08
N LEU A 135 -10.34 -4.81 9.58
CA LEU A 135 -11.47 -4.29 8.82
C LEU A 135 -11.04 -4.12 7.36
N PHE A 136 -11.67 -4.86 6.45
CA PHE A 136 -11.52 -4.67 5.01
C PHE A 136 -12.56 -3.69 4.50
N LEU A 137 -12.11 -2.59 3.91
CA LEU A 137 -12.97 -1.59 3.25
C LEU A 137 -13.09 -1.94 1.77
N ARG A 138 -14.30 -2.14 1.30
CA ARG A 138 -14.64 -2.40 -0.11
C ARG A 138 -15.61 -1.34 -0.61
N THR A 139 -15.75 -1.20 -1.92
CA THR A 139 -16.59 -0.17 -2.55
C THR A 139 -18.01 -0.14 -2.00
N ASP A 140 -18.64 -1.31 -1.82
CA ASP A 140 -20.05 -1.40 -1.44
C ASP A 140 -20.25 -1.96 -0.02
N THR A 141 -19.23 -2.54 0.59
CA THR A 141 -19.32 -3.22 1.89
C THR A 141 -18.03 -3.10 2.68
N SER A 142 -18.12 -3.21 3.99
CA SER A 142 -16.96 -3.45 4.86
C SER A 142 -17.10 -4.81 5.53
N GLU A 143 -15.97 -5.50 5.67
CA GLU A 143 -15.93 -6.82 6.31
C GLU A 143 -14.96 -6.78 7.49
N ASP A 144 -15.46 -7.16 8.64
CA ASP A 144 -14.77 -7.12 9.91
C ASP A 144 -14.47 -8.54 10.40
N PHE A 145 -13.23 -8.76 10.81
CA PHE A 145 -12.74 -10.03 11.32
C PHE A 145 -11.96 -9.82 12.63
N PRO A 146 -12.31 -10.51 13.73
CA PRO A 146 -11.55 -10.49 14.98
C PRO A 146 -10.28 -11.36 14.86
N LEU A 147 -9.46 -11.08 13.86
CA LEU A 147 -8.27 -11.84 13.48
C LEU A 147 -7.19 -10.86 12.97
N PRO A 148 -5.89 -11.20 13.17
CA PRO A 148 -4.78 -10.53 12.50
C PRO A 148 -4.91 -10.60 10.98
N TYR A 149 -4.21 -9.70 10.28
CA TYR A 149 -4.39 -9.44 8.85
C TYR A 149 -4.34 -10.70 7.96
N SER A 150 -3.30 -11.52 8.04
CA SER A 150 -3.15 -12.67 7.14
C SER A 150 -4.23 -13.73 7.35
N ARG A 151 -4.65 -13.96 8.61
CA ARG A 151 -5.76 -14.88 8.94
C ARG A 151 -7.10 -14.30 8.49
N ALA A 152 -7.29 -13.00 8.69
CA ALA A 152 -8.49 -12.30 8.24
C ALA A 152 -8.61 -12.33 6.71
N LEU A 153 -7.49 -12.14 5.99
CA LEU A 153 -7.45 -12.22 4.53
C LEU A 153 -7.83 -13.61 4.01
N ALA A 154 -7.32 -14.67 4.65
CA ALA A 154 -7.68 -16.03 4.29
C ALA A 154 -9.18 -16.30 4.52
N ALA A 155 -9.72 -15.88 5.67
CA ALA A 155 -11.15 -15.98 5.96
C ALA A 155 -12.02 -15.19 5.00
N LEU A 156 -11.57 -14.00 4.58
CA LEU A 156 -12.23 -13.19 3.56
C LEU A 156 -12.29 -13.92 2.21
N GLN A 157 -11.18 -14.52 1.78
CA GLN A 157 -11.08 -15.27 0.52
C GLN A 157 -11.99 -16.51 0.54
N GLU A 158 -12.07 -17.24 1.66
CA GLU A 158 -12.99 -18.36 1.83
C GLU A 158 -14.45 -17.88 1.71
N ARG A 159 -14.80 -16.79 2.38
CA ARG A 159 -16.14 -16.19 2.34
C ARG A 159 -16.51 -15.76 0.92
N ASP A 160 -15.61 -15.13 0.20
CA ASP A 160 -15.81 -14.71 -1.19
C ASP A 160 -15.99 -15.91 -2.11
N THR A 161 -15.18 -16.96 -1.92
CA THR A 161 -15.32 -18.21 -2.67
C THR A 161 -16.68 -18.88 -2.42
N ALA A 162 -17.12 -18.91 -1.16
CA ALA A 162 -18.42 -19.45 -0.79
C ALA A 162 -19.57 -18.65 -1.41
N ARG A 163 -19.51 -17.31 -1.34
CA ARG A 163 -20.49 -16.41 -1.98
C ARG A 163 -20.53 -16.59 -3.49
N GLY A 164 -19.37 -16.76 -4.13
CA GLY A 164 -19.28 -17.02 -5.56
C GLY A 164 -19.99 -18.31 -5.95
N ARG A 165 -19.73 -19.39 -5.24
CA ARG A 165 -20.41 -20.68 -5.44
C ARG A 165 -21.92 -20.59 -5.22
N GLN A 166 -22.35 -19.84 -4.19
CA GLN A 166 -23.76 -19.61 -3.92
C GLN A 166 -24.43 -18.85 -5.08
N PHE A 167 -23.81 -17.76 -5.52
CA PHE A 167 -24.29 -16.99 -6.66
C PHE A 167 -24.41 -17.85 -7.93
N GLU A 168 -23.39 -18.64 -8.27
CA GLU A 168 -23.44 -19.55 -9.42
C GLU A 168 -24.59 -20.57 -9.31
N ASN A 169 -24.78 -21.13 -8.12
CA ASN A 169 -25.87 -22.08 -7.87
C ASN A 169 -27.24 -21.41 -8.02
N ASP A 170 -27.41 -20.21 -7.51
CA ASP A 170 -28.68 -19.48 -7.61
C ASP A 170 -28.94 -19.06 -9.06
N MET A 171 -27.92 -18.64 -9.80
CA MET A 171 -28.05 -18.38 -11.24
C MET A 171 -28.37 -19.62 -12.07
N ARG A 172 -27.88 -20.82 -11.67
CA ARG A 172 -28.32 -22.09 -12.30
C ARG A 172 -29.78 -22.37 -12.04
N LYS A 173 -30.28 -22.13 -10.81
CA LYS A 173 -31.72 -22.28 -10.49
C LYS A 173 -32.58 -21.28 -11.26
N VAL A 174 -32.16 -20.01 -11.36
CA VAL A 174 -32.83 -18.98 -12.16
C VAL A 174 -32.98 -19.44 -13.62
N ARG A 175 -31.88 -19.90 -14.23
CA ARG A 175 -31.89 -20.43 -15.61
C ARG A 175 -32.86 -21.61 -15.76
N ALA A 176 -32.86 -22.55 -14.82
CA ALA A 176 -33.75 -23.71 -14.84
C ALA A 176 -35.20 -23.29 -14.73
N LEU A 177 -35.54 -22.37 -13.82
CA LEU A 177 -36.91 -21.82 -13.65
C LEU A 177 -37.38 -21.12 -14.92
N ARG A 178 -36.55 -20.27 -15.54
CA ARG A 178 -36.85 -19.58 -16.81
C ARG A 178 -37.07 -20.57 -17.97
N GLN A 179 -36.25 -21.62 -18.08
CA GLN A 179 -36.44 -22.68 -19.09
C GLN A 179 -37.74 -23.43 -18.87
N GLN A 180 -38.09 -23.75 -17.63
CA GLN A 180 -39.33 -24.41 -17.30
C GLN A 180 -40.54 -23.51 -17.58
N ALA A 181 -40.49 -22.24 -17.26
CA ALA A 181 -41.49 -21.22 -17.59
C ALA A 181 -41.69 -21.12 -19.12
N ALA A 182 -40.63 -21.07 -19.90
CA ALA A 182 -40.65 -21.02 -21.36
C ALA A 182 -41.31 -22.29 -21.97
N LYS A 183 -40.98 -23.46 -21.45
CA LYS A 183 -41.65 -24.73 -21.92
C LYS A 183 -43.13 -24.73 -21.62
N LEU A 184 -43.54 -24.35 -20.41
CA LEU A 184 -44.97 -24.27 -20.02
C LEU A 184 -45.75 -23.19 -20.81
N LYS A 185 -45.12 -22.06 -21.11
CA LYS A 185 -45.69 -21.02 -21.96
C LYS A 185 -46.03 -21.52 -23.34
N ASN A 186 -45.08 -22.25 -23.98
CA ASN A 186 -45.31 -22.84 -25.30
C ASN A 186 -46.45 -23.87 -25.31
N ILE A 187 -46.53 -24.72 -24.28
CA ILE A 187 -47.62 -25.68 -24.11
C ILE A 187 -48.97 -24.96 -23.87
N GLY A 188 -48.96 -23.92 -23.01
CA GLY A 188 -50.14 -23.13 -22.66
C GLY A 188 -50.75 -22.39 -23.87
N ILE A 189 -49.90 -21.80 -24.70
CA ILE A 189 -50.33 -21.13 -25.94
C ILE A 189 -51.00 -22.13 -26.90
N ASN A 190 -50.42 -23.34 -27.04
CA ASN A 190 -50.94 -24.36 -27.93
C ASN A 190 -52.21 -25.05 -27.41
N SER A 191 -52.42 -25.10 -26.10
CA SER A 191 -53.58 -25.78 -25.47
C SER A 191 -54.69 -24.87 -24.98
N GLY A 192 -54.49 -23.53 -25.00
CA GLY A 192 -55.47 -22.58 -24.51
C GLY A 192 -55.73 -22.65 -22.97
N SER A 193 -54.81 -23.19 -22.21
CA SER A 193 -54.96 -23.45 -20.76
C SER A 193 -54.55 -22.28 -19.91
N ASP A 194 -55.53 -21.59 -19.28
CA ASP A 194 -55.30 -20.50 -18.33
C ASP A 194 -54.43 -20.92 -17.12
N LEU A 195 -54.59 -22.17 -16.65
CA LEU A 195 -53.77 -22.73 -15.57
C LEU A 195 -52.29 -22.75 -15.90
N LEU A 196 -51.93 -23.03 -17.14
CA LEU A 196 -50.53 -23.03 -17.58
C LEU A 196 -49.95 -21.61 -17.69
N VAL A 197 -50.79 -20.64 -18.06
CA VAL A 197 -50.40 -19.22 -18.09
C VAL A 197 -50.08 -18.73 -16.67
N VAL A 198 -50.95 -19.02 -15.70
CA VAL A 198 -50.75 -18.64 -14.28
C VAL A 198 -49.46 -19.29 -13.73
N LYS A 199 -49.24 -20.58 -14.01
CA LYS A 199 -48.04 -21.31 -13.56
C LYS A 199 -46.76 -20.79 -14.20
N THR A 200 -46.82 -20.39 -15.45
CA THR A 200 -45.68 -19.74 -16.15
C THR A 200 -45.32 -18.43 -15.47
N LYS A 201 -46.30 -17.60 -15.14
CA LYS A 201 -46.08 -16.34 -14.44
C LYS A 201 -45.45 -16.56 -13.07
N GLN A 202 -45.97 -17.51 -12.28
CA GLN A 202 -45.43 -17.83 -10.95
C GLN A 202 -43.93 -18.28 -11.01
N LEU A 203 -43.56 -19.07 -12.04
CA LEU A 203 -42.17 -19.49 -12.23
C LEU A 203 -41.27 -18.35 -12.65
N SER A 204 -41.75 -17.45 -13.51
CA SER A 204 -41.01 -16.23 -13.89
C SER A 204 -40.81 -15.33 -12.70
N ASP A 205 -41.87 -15.01 -11.94
CA ASP A 205 -41.80 -14.15 -10.75
C ASP A 205 -40.86 -14.75 -9.68
N ARG A 206 -40.82 -16.09 -9.58
CA ARG A 206 -39.87 -16.77 -8.67
C ARG A 206 -38.42 -16.68 -9.15
N ALA A 207 -38.18 -16.79 -10.45
CA ALA A 207 -36.86 -16.62 -11.06
C ALA A 207 -36.34 -15.20 -10.83
N ASP A 208 -37.20 -14.19 -11.08
CA ASP A 208 -36.84 -12.78 -10.93
C ASP A 208 -36.54 -12.43 -9.47
N ARG A 209 -37.36 -12.91 -8.51
CA ARG A 209 -37.06 -12.73 -7.07
C ARG A 209 -35.75 -13.39 -6.66
N LEU A 210 -35.45 -14.57 -7.18
CA LEU A 210 -34.20 -15.26 -6.88
C LEU A 210 -32.99 -14.52 -7.49
N GLU A 211 -33.11 -13.98 -8.69
CA GLU A 211 -32.10 -13.18 -9.36
C GLU A 211 -31.85 -11.86 -8.62
N ASP A 212 -32.91 -11.15 -8.22
CA ASP A 212 -32.81 -9.92 -7.43
C ASP A 212 -32.18 -10.13 -6.05
N SER A 213 -32.41 -11.30 -5.45
CA SER A 213 -31.78 -11.67 -4.17
C SER A 213 -30.35 -12.16 -4.31
N ALA A 214 -29.97 -12.65 -5.49
CA ALA A 214 -28.62 -13.08 -5.78
C ALA A 214 -27.70 -11.87 -5.94
N ARG A 215 -26.81 -11.64 -4.96
CA ARG A 215 -25.84 -10.56 -5.06
C ARG A 215 -24.62 -11.02 -5.86
N PRO A 216 -24.25 -10.34 -6.95
CA PRO A 216 -23.01 -10.63 -7.65
C PRO A 216 -21.84 -10.35 -6.71
N LEU A 217 -20.80 -11.18 -6.79
CA LEU A 217 -19.50 -10.85 -6.22
C LEU A 217 -19.02 -9.56 -6.88
N VAL A 218 -18.81 -8.52 -6.10
CA VAL A 218 -17.97 -7.41 -6.54
C VAL A 218 -16.54 -7.96 -6.57
N ALA A 219 -16.13 -8.44 -7.75
CA ALA A 219 -14.75 -8.82 -7.96
C ALA A 219 -13.89 -7.57 -7.73
N GLU A 220 -13.12 -7.54 -6.66
CA GLU A 220 -12.03 -6.57 -6.57
C GLU A 220 -11.20 -6.74 -7.82
N ARG A 221 -10.99 -5.63 -8.54
CA ARG A 221 -10.10 -5.64 -9.70
C ARG A 221 -8.75 -6.13 -9.19
N SER A 222 -8.33 -7.29 -9.65
CA SER A 222 -7.03 -7.85 -9.32
C SER A 222 -5.98 -6.78 -9.58
N ALA A 223 -5.11 -6.54 -8.59
CA ALA A 223 -3.87 -5.83 -8.85
C ALA A 223 -3.24 -6.50 -10.06
N GLY A 224 -3.03 -5.76 -11.14
CA GLY A 224 -2.63 -6.30 -12.42
C GLY A 224 -1.36 -7.14 -12.30
N THR A 225 -1.11 -7.98 -13.28
CA THR A 225 0.12 -8.79 -13.38
C THR A 225 1.01 -8.16 -14.44
N ILE A 226 2.04 -7.44 -14.02
CA ILE A 226 3.05 -6.92 -14.93
C ILE A 226 3.92 -8.10 -15.38
N ARG A 227 3.95 -8.36 -16.68
CA ARG A 227 4.83 -9.36 -17.30
C ARG A 227 5.96 -8.64 -18.02
N LEU A 228 7.16 -8.74 -17.47
CA LEU A 228 8.36 -8.26 -18.14
C LEU A 228 8.92 -9.38 -19.03
N THR A 229 9.16 -9.06 -20.29
CA THR A 229 9.89 -9.95 -21.21
C THR A 229 11.39 -9.70 -21.03
N ASN A 230 12.20 -10.76 -21.04
CA ASN A 230 13.65 -10.63 -20.97
C ASN A 230 14.16 -9.76 -22.13
N SER A 231 15.12 -8.87 -21.85
CA SER A 231 15.76 -8.01 -22.85
C SER A 231 16.61 -8.77 -23.88
N GLY A 232 16.75 -10.08 -23.73
CA GLY A 232 17.57 -10.91 -24.62
C GLY A 232 19.07 -10.79 -24.38
N THR A 233 19.50 -10.18 -23.28
CA THR A 233 20.94 -10.12 -22.95
C THR A 233 21.48 -11.50 -22.58
N HIS A 234 22.63 -11.86 -23.17
CA HIS A 234 23.36 -13.10 -22.87
C HIS A 234 24.51 -12.88 -21.88
N ALA A 235 24.72 -11.66 -21.39
CA ALA A 235 25.75 -11.37 -20.41
C ALA A 235 25.46 -12.09 -19.09
N LYS A 236 26.45 -12.85 -18.59
CA LYS A 236 26.31 -13.54 -17.29
C LYS A 236 26.27 -12.51 -16.17
N ALA A 237 27.24 -11.60 -16.11
CA ALA A 237 27.23 -10.47 -15.16
C ALA A 237 26.63 -9.23 -15.82
N LEU A 238 25.52 -8.73 -15.28
CA LEU A 238 24.81 -7.55 -15.76
C LEU A 238 25.44 -6.25 -15.23
N VAL A 239 25.86 -6.26 -13.97
CA VAL A 239 26.54 -5.15 -13.30
C VAL A 239 27.70 -5.72 -12.50
N THR A 240 28.88 -5.16 -12.67
CA THR A 240 30.06 -5.51 -11.88
C THR A 240 30.49 -4.28 -11.09
N ILE A 241 30.56 -4.42 -9.79
CA ILE A 241 31.05 -3.40 -8.86
C ILE A 241 32.41 -3.89 -8.37
N ARG A 242 33.42 -3.02 -8.45
CA ARG A 242 34.74 -3.26 -7.84
C ARG A 242 34.70 -2.84 -6.37
N GLU A 243 35.77 -2.34 -5.84
CA GLU A 243 35.73 -1.66 -4.55
C GLU A 243 35.07 -0.31 -4.72
N LEU A 244 34.02 -0.07 -3.93
CA LEU A 244 33.18 1.10 -4.03
C LEU A 244 33.06 1.79 -2.67
N ALA A 245 33.39 3.08 -2.61
CA ALA A 245 33.06 3.94 -1.49
C ALA A 245 31.86 4.80 -1.85
N VAL A 246 30.75 4.62 -1.14
CA VAL A 246 29.56 5.48 -1.28
C VAL A 246 29.66 6.62 -0.28
N THR A 247 29.62 7.86 -0.77
CA THR A 247 29.79 9.07 0.04
C THR A 247 28.49 9.88 0.14
N ALA A 248 28.32 10.61 1.22
CA ALA A 248 27.31 11.64 1.40
C ALA A 248 27.66 12.91 0.59
N PRO A 249 26.76 13.93 0.46
CA PRO A 249 27.07 15.19 -0.23
C PRO A 249 28.25 15.94 0.39
N ASP A 250 28.46 15.79 1.69
CA ASP A 250 29.57 16.37 2.47
C ASP A 250 30.87 15.57 2.38
N GLN A 251 30.97 14.64 1.39
CA GLN A 251 32.12 13.75 1.16
C GLN A 251 32.39 12.71 2.26
N ARG A 252 31.58 12.64 3.29
CA ARG A 252 31.71 11.61 4.32
C ARG A 252 31.36 10.22 3.73
N VAL A 253 32.26 9.25 3.94
CA VAL A 253 31.99 7.88 3.51
C VAL A 253 30.85 7.28 4.32
N LEU A 254 29.79 6.85 3.65
CA LEU A 254 28.62 6.19 4.25
C LEU A 254 28.90 4.70 4.44
N PHE A 255 29.41 4.06 3.40
CA PHE A 255 29.88 2.67 3.48
C PHE A 255 30.88 2.36 2.38
N ARG A 256 31.60 1.25 2.54
CA ARG A 256 32.47 0.65 1.53
C ARG A 256 31.94 -0.71 1.15
N SER A 257 31.91 -1.02 -0.14
CA SER A 257 31.60 -2.34 -0.67
C SER A 257 32.85 -2.96 -1.24
N GLY A 258 33.07 -4.23 -0.95
CA GLY A 258 34.04 -5.05 -1.71
C GLY A 258 33.49 -5.38 -3.10
N PRO A 259 34.21 -6.21 -3.86
CA PRO A 259 33.79 -6.62 -5.20
C PRO A 259 32.44 -7.38 -5.12
N PHE A 260 31.54 -6.97 -6.00
CA PHE A 260 30.18 -7.50 -6.05
C PHE A 260 29.66 -7.46 -7.50
N TRP A 261 28.87 -8.42 -7.89
CA TRP A 261 28.26 -8.48 -9.23
C TRP A 261 26.81 -8.92 -9.14
N ILE A 262 26.02 -8.47 -10.11
CA ILE A 262 24.64 -8.86 -10.31
C ILE A 262 24.57 -9.68 -11.59
N GLU A 263 24.15 -10.92 -11.49
CA GLU A 263 24.02 -11.83 -12.62
C GLU A 263 22.60 -11.76 -13.25
N ASN A 264 22.50 -12.33 -14.43
CA ASN A 264 21.19 -12.43 -15.10
C ASN A 264 20.27 -13.37 -14.31
N GLY A 265 19.08 -12.87 -13.93
CA GLY A 265 18.11 -13.59 -13.12
C GLY A 265 18.20 -13.31 -11.61
N ASP A 266 19.23 -12.62 -11.13
CA ASP A 266 19.35 -12.25 -9.71
C ASP A 266 18.23 -11.32 -9.27
N ARG A 267 17.84 -11.47 -8.01
CA ARG A 267 16.94 -10.58 -7.27
C ARG A 267 17.65 -10.12 -6.01
N VAL A 268 18.21 -8.93 -6.06
CA VAL A 268 19.06 -8.40 -4.99
C VAL A 268 18.26 -7.43 -4.12
N ALA A 269 18.23 -7.67 -2.80
CA ALA A 269 17.67 -6.75 -1.82
C ALA A 269 18.81 -5.94 -1.17
N LEU A 270 18.68 -4.60 -1.19
CA LEU A 270 19.57 -3.68 -0.49
C LEU A 270 18.98 -3.35 0.88
N LEU A 271 19.61 -3.86 1.94
CA LEU A 271 19.16 -3.66 3.31
C LEU A 271 20.11 -2.72 4.07
N GLY A 272 19.59 -1.99 5.02
CA GLY A 272 20.37 -1.08 5.88
C GLY A 272 19.49 0.00 6.49
N ALA A 273 19.98 0.63 7.55
CA ALA A 273 19.29 1.74 8.20
C ALA A 273 19.06 2.94 7.25
N ASN A 274 18.18 3.85 7.63
CA ASN A 274 18.00 5.08 6.89
C ASN A 274 19.28 5.94 6.93
N GLY A 275 19.59 6.59 5.82
CA GLY A 275 20.81 7.39 5.68
C GLY A 275 22.10 6.61 5.36
N THR A 276 22.07 5.27 5.30
CA THR A 276 23.25 4.46 4.97
C THR A 276 23.71 4.55 3.52
N GLY A 277 22.96 5.19 2.63
CA GLY A 277 23.40 5.41 1.25
C GLY A 277 22.79 4.44 0.22
N LYS A 278 21.75 3.66 0.55
CA LYS A 278 21.06 2.74 -0.39
C LYS A 278 20.67 3.43 -1.70
N THR A 279 19.94 4.54 -1.62
CA THR A 279 19.51 5.34 -2.77
C THR A 279 20.70 5.90 -3.56
N ARG A 280 21.81 6.24 -2.87
CA ARG A 280 23.03 6.71 -3.54
C ARG A 280 23.70 5.61 -4.34
N LEU A 281 23.74 4.38 -3.82
CA LEU A 281 24.24 3.24 -4.58
C LEU A 281 23.42 3.03 -5.85
N VAL A 282 22.08 3.06 -5.74
CA VAL A 282 21.18 2.93 -6.90
C VAL A 282 21.43 4.06 -7.91
N ALA A 283 21.59 5.31 -7.42
CA ALA A 283 21.91 6.45 -8.29
C ALA A 283 23.27 6.28 -9.01
N ARG A 284 24.28 5.74 -8.33
CA ARG A 284 25.59 5.44 -8.96
C ARG A 284 25.48 4.34 -10.02
N VAL A 285 24.71 3.28 -9.77
CA VAL A 285 24.43 2.27 -10.79
C VAL A 285 23.76 2.89 -12.02
N ARG A 286 22.83 3.82 -11.83
CA ARG A 286 22.18 4.56 -12.92
C ARG A 286 23.19 5.44 -13.69
N ALA A 287 24.04 6.18 -13.00
CA ALA A 287 25.09 7.01 -13.60
C ALA A 287 26.09 6.19 -14.40
N ALA A 288 26.44 4.99 -13.91
CA ALA A 288 27.30 4.04 -14.63
C ALA A 288 26.75 3.61 -16.00
N MET A 289 25.42 3.60 -16.19
CA MET A 289 24.82 3.34 -17.50
C MET A 289 25.13 4.45 -18.53
N GLN A 290 25.45 5.64 -18.05
CA GLN A 290 25.85 6.80 -18.87
C GLN A 290 27.38 6.92 -18.98
N GLY A 291 28.12 5.97 -18.37
CA GLY A 291 29.58 5.99 -18.37
C GLY A 291 30.21 6.95 -17.35
N GLU A 292 29.42 7.47 -16.42
CA GLU A 292 29.83 8.48 -15.43
C GLU A 292 30.44 7.89 -14.15
N ASP A 293 30.52 6.55 -14.04
CA ASP A 293 31.08 5.88 -12.86
C ASP A 293 32.17 4.88 -13.27
N ALA A 294 33.36 5.04 -12.73
CA ALA A 294 34.49 4.18 -13.06
C ALA A 294 34.53 2.85 -12.28
N ASP A 295 33.90 2.81 -11.11
CA ASP A 295 33.92 1.67 -10.19
C ASP A 295 32.81 0.66 -10.51
N ILE A 296 31.79 1.08 -11.27
CA ILE A 296 30.62 0.28 -11.64
C ILE A 296 30.65 0.06 -13.15
N ARG A 297 30.61 -1.20 -13.58
CA ARG A 297 30.61 -1.56 -15.00
C ARG A 297 29.35 -2.31 -15.36
N PRO A 298 28.39 -1.67 -16.06
CA PRO A 298 27.24 -2.35 -16.65
C PRO A 298 27.67 -3.14 -17.90
N ALA A 299 26.95 -4.23 -18.19
CA ALA A 299 27.08 -4.93 -19.47
C ALA A 299 26.58 -4.04 -20.62
N ALA A 300 27.28 -4.05 -21.75
CA ALA A 300 26.93 -3.19 -22.89
C ALA A 300 25.53 -3.42 -23.47
N SER A 301 24.99 -4.63 -23.29
CA SER A 301 23.62 -5.00 -23.72
C SER A 301 22.56 -4.78 -22.64
N LEU A 302 22.95 -4.25 -21.46
CA LEU A 302 22.01 -4.04 -20.35
C LEU A 302 21.02 -2.92 -20.69
N LYS A 303 19.73 -3.21 -20.56
CA LYS A 303 18.66 -2.21 -20.55
C LYS A 303 18.22 -1.98 -19.10
N LEU A 304 18.38 -0.78 -18.63
CA LEU A 304 18.00 -0.40 -17.25
C LEU A 304 16.58 0.14 -17.22
N GLY A 305 15.70 -0.49 -16.44
CA GLY A 305 14.45 0.10 -15.96
C GLY A 305 14.69 0.72 -14.58
N TYR A 306 14.23 1.93 -14.37
CA TYR A 306 14.37 2.65 -13.10
C TYR A 306 13.03 3.22 -12.66
N SER A 307 12.69 3.01 -11.40
CA SER A 307 11.56 3.65 -10.75
C SER A 307 12.01 4.23 -9.42
N ASP A 308 11.79 5.51 -9.22
CA ASP A 308 12.08 6.17 -7.95
C ASP A 308 10.83 6.27 -7.07
N GLN A 309 11.05 6.64 -5.83
CA GLN A 309 9.98 6.75 -4.84
C GLN A 309 9.05 7.95 -5.10
N ALA A 310 9.55 9.00 -5.71
CA ALA A 310 8.79 10.20 -6.06
C ALA A 310 8.10 10.10 -7.41
N LEU A 311 8.36 9.01 -8.18
CA LEU A 311 7.85 8.81 -9.54
C LEU A 311 8.22 9.97 -10.51
N ALA A 312 9.35 10.66 -10.26
CA ALA A 312 9.78 11.80 -11.05
C ALA A 312 9.96 11.48 -12.55
N GLN A 313 10.14 10.20 -12.91
CA GLN A 313 10.16 9.73 -14.28
C GLN A 313 8.82 9.92 -15.01
N LEU A 314 7.73 10.17 -14.31
CA LEU A 314 6.41 10.45 -14.88
C LEU A 314 6.16 11.96 -15.06
N ASP A 315 7.04 12.81 -14.54
CA ASP A 315 6.94 14.24 -14.68
C ASP A 315 7.04 14.63 -16.17
N GLY A 316 6.09 15.44 -16.61
CA GLY A 316 6.04 15.89 -18.01
C GLY A 316 5.13 15.08 -18.93
N PHE A 317 4.58 13.94 -18.47
CA PHE A 317 3.57 13.19 -19.23
C PHE A 317 2.17 13.56 -18.77
N ALA A 318 1.24 13.73 -19.71
CA ALA A 318 -0.14 14.07 -19.39
C ALA A 318 -0.93 12.85 -18.91
N SER A 319 -0.57 11.64 -19.37
CA SER A 319 -1.32 10.41 -19.07
C SER A 319 -0.41 9.17 -18.99
N PRO A 320 -0.85 8.08 -18.30
CA PRO A 320 -0.15 6.80 -18.31
C PRO A 320 0.10 6.23 -19.71
N TRP A 321 -0.86 6.43 -20.61
CA TRP A 321 -0.75 5.97 -21.99
C TRP A 321 0.40 6.69 -22.72
N GLU A 322 0.52 8.00 -22.54
CA GLU A 322 1.60 8.81 -23.13
C GLU A 322 2.97 8.40 -22.57
N ALA A 323 3.08 8.19 -21.26
CA ALA A 323 4.33 7.75 -20.63
C ALA A 323 4.80 6.38 -21.17
N VAL A 324 3.89 5.43 -21.37
CA VAL A 324 4.22 4.11 -21.96
C VAL A 324 4.62 4.25 -23.43
N LYS A 325 3.93 5.05 -24.20
CA LYS A 325 4.25 5.29 -25.62
C LYS A 325 5.60 5.99 -25.82
N ALA A 326 5.94 6.94 -24.95
CA ALA A 326 7.24 7.61 -24.98
C ALA A 326 8.40 6.68 -24.59
N SER A 327 8.13 5.70 -23.72
CA SER A 327 9.15 4.77 -23.19
C SER A 327 9.47 3.64 -24.18
N ALA A 328 8.55 3.31 -25.10
CA ALA A 328 8.70 2.20 -26.04
C ALA A 328 7.93 2.45 -27.34
N ASP A 329 8.56 2.17 -28.47
CA ASP A 329 7.89 2.17 -29.78
C ASP A 329 7.03 0.91 -29.95
N ILE A 330 5.85 0.94 -29.34
CA ILE A 330 4.87 -0.15 -29.37
C ILE A 330 3.54 0.33 -29.94
N ALA A 331 2.81 -0.60 -30.55
CA ALA A 331 1.47 -0.34 -31.07
C ALA A 331 0.50 0.06 -29.96
N ASP A 332 -0.46 0.92 -30.25
CA ASP A 332 -1.44 1.44 -29.27
C ASP A 332 -2.21 0.34 -28.54
N GLN A 333 -2.59 -0.72 -29.25
CA GLN A 333 -3.28 -1.86 -28.66
C GLN A 333 -2.42 -2.59 -27.62
N LEU A 334 -1.11 -2.72 -27.88
CA LEU A 334 -0.18 -3.34 -26.94
C LEU A 334 0.03 -2.46 -25.70
N ALA A 335 0.17 -1.15 -25.88
CA ALA A 335 0.26 -0.19 -24.77
C ALA A 335 -0.98 -0.28 -23.86
N ARG A 336 -2.17 -0.28 -24.44
CA ARG A 336 -3.43 -0.43 -23.68
C ARG A 336 -3.51 -1.78 -22.96
N SER A 337 -3.08 -2.85 -23.62
CA SER A 337 -3.05 -4.20 -23.03
C SER A 337 -2.08 -4.27 -21.85
N GLN A 338 -0.90 -3.65 -21.95
CA GLN A 338 0.08 -3.59 -20.85
C GLN A 338 -0.45 -2.80 -19.66
N LEU A 339 -1.06 -1.63 -19.90
CA LEU A 339 -1.68 -0.81 -18.86
C LEU A 339 -2.83 -1.56 -18.16
N SER A 340 -3.70 -2.23 -18.93
CA SER A 340 -4.75 -3.08 -18.37
C SER A 340 -4.17 -4.26 -17.57
N GLY A 341 -3.10 -4.89 -18.09
CA GLY A 341 -2.36 -5.93 -17.41
C GLY A 341 -1.71 -5.46 -16.11
N ALA A 342 -1.33 -4.19 -16.02
CA ALA A 342 -0.85 -3.53 -14.79
C ALA A 342 -1.98 -3.11 -13.82
N GLY A 343 -3.25 -3.33 -14.19
CA GLY A 343 -4.40 -2.99 -13.35
C GLY A 343 -4.97 -1.60 -13.57
N ILE A 344 -4.47 -0.83 -14.55
CA ILE A 344 -4.99 0.51 -14.88
C ILE A 344 -6.25 0.36 -15.74
N ALA A 345 -7.37 0.84 -15.22
CA ALA A 345 -8.65 0.81 -15.94
C ALA A 345 -8.59 1.60 -17.25
N ILE A 346 -9.39 1.21 -18.25
CA ILE A 346 -9.34 1.80 -19.60
C ILE A 346 -9.58 3.31 -19.58
N ASP A 347 -10.50 3.77 -18.75
CA ASP A 347 -10.81 5.18 -18.52
C ASP A 347 -9.67 5.94 -17.82
N ALA A 348 -8.92 5.26 -16.94
CA ALA A 348 -7.77 5.82 -16.25
C ALA A 348 -6.50 5.89 -17.11
N GLN A 349 -6.40 5.10 -18.19
CA GLN A 349 -5.20 5.08 -19.06
C GLN A 349 -4.92 6.42 -19.75
N THR A 350 -5.97 7.18 -20.02
CA THR A 350 -5.89 8.52 -20.67
C THR A 350 -6.21 9.65 -19.69
N ALA A 351 -6.48 9.33 -18.42
CA ALA A 351 -6.68 10.32 -17.38
C ALA A 351 -5.36 11.01 -17.02
N THR A 352 -5.44 12.23 -16.49
CA THR A 352 -4.27 12.95 -16.01
C THR A 352 -3.58 12.19 -14.88
N ILE A 353 -2.25 12.05 -14.93
CA ILE A 353 -1.45 11.32 -13.93
C ILE A 353 -1.74 11.81 -12.51
N ALA A 354 -1.93 13.09 -12.29
CA ALA A 354 -2.26 13.67 -10.98
C ALA A 354 -3.60 13.17 -10.37
N ARG A 355 -4.45 12.52 -11.15
CA ARG A 355 -5.72 11.93 -10.67
C ARG A 355 -5.58 10.46 -10.24
N LEU A 356 -4.44 9.88 -10.48
CA LEU A 356 -4.15 8.50 -10.10
C LEU A 356 -3.66 8.43 -8.66
N SER A 357 -3.95 7.33 -7.98
CA SER A 357 -3.36 7.06 -6.66
C SER A 357 -1.88 6.70 -6.81
N GLY A 358 -1.09 6.91 -5.75
CA GLY A 358 0.34 6.57 -5.76
C GLY A 358 0.65 5.09 -6.04
N GLY A 359 -0.33 4.21 -5.95
CA GLY A 359 -0.22 2.80 -6.31
C GLY A 359 -0.60 2.48 -7.76
N GLN A 360 -1.24 3.41 -8.46
CA GLN A 360 -1.60 3.33 -9.88
C GLN A 360 -0.53 3.97 -10.76
#